data_dffde94e7eb7b7c435c8185bbd34fa37
#
_entry.id   dffde94e7eb7b7c435c8185bbd34fa37
#
_cell.length_a   1.000
_cell.length_b   1.000
_cell.length_c   1.000
_cell.angle_alpha   90.00
_cell.angle_beta   90.00
_cell.angle_gamma   90.00
#
_symmetry.space_group_name_H-M   'P 1'
#
loop_
_entity.id
_entity.type
_entity.pdbx_description
1 polymer ?
#
loop_
_entity_poly.entity_id
_entity_poly.type
_entity_poly.pdbx_seq_one_letter_code
_entity_poly.pdbx_strand_id
1 'polypeptide(L)'
;MSQDAARSIPLKRAIMKAYTMRKDLVVAVAVTGILAAVALSSRAEDNPAALAKALPEASVSLDQGLKASEREGKPISGKYEIEDGALQLSVYTMKGDQFSEVIVDHKTGAIKKTEKITDADDLKNAKEQSQAMASAKVSLDKAVEDATKANSGYRAVSVMPTLDVGKPVANITLMKGEDVKKVTEKLD
;
A
#
# COMPACT_ATOMS: atom_id res chain seq x y z
N MET A 1 83.78 -20.66 3.95
CA MET A 1 83.70 -19.43 4.71
C MET A 1 82.23 -19.04 4.79
N SER A 2 81.79 -19.34 6.00
CA SER A 2 80.97 -18.50 6.92
C SER A 2 79.53 -18.37 6.49
N GLN A 3 78.56 -19.07 7.10
CA GLN A 3 77.80 -18.79 8.34
C GLN A 3 76.92 -17.52 8.12
N ASP A 4 75.61 -17.47 8.27
CA ASP A 4 74.95 -17.84 9.54
C ASP A 4 73.44 -18.00 9.32
N ALA A 5 72.91 -18.80 10.17
CA ALA A 5 71.53 -19.13 10.42
C ALA A 5 70.78 -17.98 11.11
N ALA A 6 69.49 -17.83 10.86
CA ALA A 6 68.53 -17.35 11.85
C ALA A 6 67.08 -17.70 11.45
N ARG A 7 66.56 -18.78 11.96
CA ARG A 7 65.50 -18.91 12.97
C ARG A 7 64.13 -18.30 12.58
N SER A 8 63.33 -19.20 12.11
CA SER A 8 61.87 -19.16 12.15
C SER A 8 61.36 -19.06 13.60
N ILE A 9 60.49 -18.10 13.88
CA ILE A 9 59.72 -18.02 15.12
C ILE A 9 58.22 -18.23 14.74
N PRO A 10 57.53 -19.19 15.40
CA PRO A 10 56.15 -19.49 15.09
C PRO A 10 55.21 -18.49 15.74
N LEU A 11 54.44 -17.80 14.94
CA LEU A 11 53.38 -16.85 15.33
C LEU A 11 52.08 -17.61 15.64
N LYS A 12 52.10 -18.51 16.60
CA LYS A 12 50.89 -19.20 17.09
C LYS A 12 50.96 -19.34 18.60
N ARG A 13 50.76 -18.26 19.36
CA ARG A 13 50.44 -18.33 20.80
C ARG A 13 50.31 -16.96 21.48
N ALA A 14 49.47 -16.08 20.94
CA ALA A 14 49.21 -14.83 21.69
C ALA A 14 47.82 -14.21 21.46
N ILE A 15 46.83 -15.00 21.13
CA ILE A 15 45.45 -14.47 21.12
C ILE A 15 44.54 -15.44 21.87
N MET A 16 44.89 -15.72 23.11
CA MET A 16 43.97 -16.42 24.02
C MET A 16 44.36 -16.17 25.45
N LYS A 17 44.31 -14.92 25.88
CA LYS A 17 44.30 -14.58 27.31
C LYS A 17 44.01 -13.08 27.48
N ALA A 18 42.78 -12.70 27.46
CA ALA A 18 42.27 -11.49 28.13
C ALA A 18 40.74 -11.42 27.99
N TYR A 19 40.05 -12.46 28.44
CA TYR A 19 38.66 -12.28 28.82
C TYR A 19 38.51 -12.75 30.25
N THR A 20 39.00 -11.94 31.16
CA THR A 20 38.74 -12.08 32.60
C THR A 20 37.92 -10.87 33.02
N MET A 21 36.69 -11.19 33.40
CA MET A 21 35.73 -10.37 34.12
C MET A 21 36.36 -9.30 35.01
N ARG A 22 35.96 -8.05 34.83
CA ARG A 22 35.80 -7.10 35.93
C ARG A 22 34.35 -6.65 35.96
N LYS A 23 33.66 -7.15 36.97
CA LYS A 23 32.46 -6.55 37.53
C LYS A 23 32.86 -5.24 38.18
N ASP A 24 31.89 -4.32 38.26
CA ASP A 24 31.90 -3.09 39.03
C ASP A 24 32.44 -1.85 38.25
N LEU A 25 31.54 -1.25 37.51
CA LEU A 25 31.27 0.18 37.57
C LEU A 25 29.89 0.48 36.93
N VAL A 26 28.91 0.60 37.82
CA VAL A 26 27.60 1.14 37.45
C VAL A 26 27.76 2.65 37.24
N VAL A 27 27.92 3.09 36.02
CA VAL A 27 27.70 4.48 35.63
C VAL A 27 26.27 4.60 35.10
N ALA A 28 25.40 5.07 35.96
CA ALA A 28 24.06 5.49 35.58
C ALA A 28 24.18 6.75 34.72
N VAL A 29 24.26 6.57 33.39
CA VAL A 29 23.99 7.63 32.44
C VAL A 29 22.49 7.68 32.24
N ALA A 30 21.85 8.65 32.89
CA ALA A 30 20.48 9.03 32.62
C ALA A 30 20.45 9.59 31.18
N VAL A 31 20.25 8.72 30.20
CA VAL A 31 19.83 9.14 28.86
C VAL A 31 18.35 9.48 28.98
N THR A 32 18.07 10.75 29.15
CA THR A 32 16.76 11.33 28.85
C THR A 32 16.51 11.11 27.37
N GLY A 33 15.99 9.93 27.06
CA GLY A 33 15.45 9.63 25.74
C GLY A 33 14.23 10.51 25.52
N ILE A 34 14.39 11.54 24.70
CA ILE A 34 13.28 12.15 23.97
C ILE A 34 12.71 11.01 23.15
N LEU A 35 11.63 10.38 23.64
CA LEU A 35 10.71 9.63 22.80
C LEU A 35 10.14 10.67 21.83
N ALA A 36 10.81 10.86 20.69
CA ALA A 36 10.12 11.27 19.51
C ALA A 36 9.13 10.13 19.25
N ALA A 37 7.88 10.33 19.67
CA ALA A 37 6.77 9.59 19.13
C ALA A 37 6.80 9.91 17.62
N VAL A 38 7.51 9.08 16.86
CA VAL A 38 7.21 8.90 15.45
C VAL A 38 5.80 8.36 15.50
N ALA A 39 4.83 9.23 15.32
CA ALA A 39 3.52 8.82 14.90
C ALA A 39 3.77 8.11 13.56
N LEU A 40 3.97 6.79 13.61
CA LEU A 40 3.63 5.96 12.51
C LEU A 40 2.14 6.25 12.32
N SER A 41 1.85 7.12 11.35
CA SER A 41 0.59 7.09 10.67
C SER A 41 0.55 5.70 10.03
N SER A 42 0.23 4.68 10.87
CA SER A 42 -0.30 3.45 10.34
C SER A 42 -1.58 3.89 9.66
N ARG A 43 -1.46 4.08 8.34
CA ARG A 43 -2.63 4.11 7.48
C ARG A 43 -3.51 2.98 7.99
N ALA A 44 -4.71 3.34 8.40
CA ALA A 44 -5.73 2.40 8.87
C ALA A 44 -6.24 1.53 7.69
N GLU A 45 -5.33 1.21 6.75
CA GLU A 45 -5.63 0.58 5.46
C GLU A 45 -6.12 -0.85 5.59
N ASP A 46 -5.92 -1.52 6.75
CA ASP A 46 -6.20 -2.95 6.81
C ASP A 46 -6.81 -3.39 8.14
N ASN A 47 -7.97 -2.81 8.46
CA ASN A 47 -8.84 -3.50 9.39
C ASN A 47 -10.05 -4.07 8.63
N PRO A 48 -9.93 -5.29 8.05
CA PRO A 48 -11.02 -5.90 7.28
C PRO A 48 -12.31 -6.00 8.08
N ALA A 49 -12.22 -6.20 9.40
CA ALA A 49 -13.40 -6.27 10.27
C ALA A 49 -14.11 -4.91 10.40
N ALA A 50 -13.36 -3.81 10.52
CA ALA A 50 -13.95 -2.48 10.55
C ALA A 50 -14.61 -2.13 9.19
N LEU A 51 -13.93 -2.44 8.10
CA LEU A 51 -14.49 -2.25 6.75
C LEU A 51 -15.73 -3.11 6.53
N ALA A 52 -15.70 -4.40 6.89
CA ALA A 52 -16.84 -5.32 6.78
C ALA A 52 -18.06 -4.81 7.55
N LYS A 53 -17.84 -4.21 8.72
CA LYS A 53 -18.90 -3.62 9.55
C LYS A 53 -19.51 -2.38 8.93
N ALA A 54 -18.69 -1.52 8.33
CA ALA A 54 -19.14 -0.24 7.75
C ALA A 54 -19.68 -0.38 6.31
N LEU A 55 -19.18 -1.33 5.54
CA LEU A 55 -19.50 -1.51 4.13
C LEU A 55 -21.01 -1.61 3.82
N PRO A 56 -21.87 -2.20 4.67
CA PRO A 56 -23.33 -2.19 4.46
C PRO A 56 -23.97 -0.79 4.42
N GLU A 57 -23.31 0.26 4.95
CA GLU A 57 -23.81 1.63 4.89
C GLU A 57 -23.70 2.24 3.47
N ALA A 58 -22.86 1.65 2.62
CA ALA A 58 -22.66 2.14 1.26
C ALA A 58 -23.75 1.63 0.32
N SER A 59 -24.44 2.54 -0.35
CA SER A 59 -25.41 2.27 -1.42
C SER A 59 -24.75 2.28 -2.80
N VAL A 60 -23.63 3.00 -2.95
CA VAL A 60 -22.85 3.12 -4.19
C VAL A 60 -21.86 1.94 -4.24
N SER A 61 -21.75 1.27 -5.37
CA SER A 61 -20.75 0.23 -5.61
C SER A 61 -19.42 0.85 -6.07
N LEU A 62 -18.32 0.08 -6.00
CA LEU A 62 -17.00 0.58 -6.42
C LEU A 62 -16.98 1.00 -7.89
N ASP A 63 -17.59 0.20 -8.79
CA ASP A 63 -17.71 0.53 -10.22
C ASP A 63 -18.50 1.83 -10.45
N GLN A 64 -19.59 2.06 -9.69
CA GLN A 64 -20.33 3.32 -9.74
C GLN A 64 -19.50 4.50 -9.25
N GLY A 65 -18.67 4.31 -8.19
CA GLY A 65 -17.75 5.33 -7.71
C GLY A 65 -16.68 5.69 -8.73
N LEU A 66 -16.07 4.68 -9.37
CA LEU A 66 -15.13 4.87 -10.48
C LEU A 66 -15.77 5.69 -11.60
N LYS A 67 -16.95 5.31 -12.05
CA LYS A 67 -17.67 6.01 -13.11
C LYS A 67 -18.05 7.45 -12.74
N ALA A 68 -18.48 7.68 -11.48
CA ALA A 68 -18.80 9.02 -11.02
C ALA A 68 -17.59 9.97 -11.02
N SER A 69 -16.39 9.43 -10.80
CA SER A 69 -15.13 10.21 -10.75
C SER A 69 -14.55 10.57 -12.11
N GLU A 70 -15.01 9.99 -13.23
CA GLU A 70 -14.50 10.25 -14.59
C GLU A 70 -14.54 11.72 -14.99
N ARG A 71 -15.47 12.50 -14.46
CA ARG A 71 -15.56 13.95 -14.71
C ARG A 71 -14.36 14.73 -14.12
N GLU A 72 -13.70 14.19 -13.11
CA GLU A 72 -12.51 14.78 -12.48
C GLU A 72 -11.21 14.35 -13.18
N GLY A 73 -11.21 13.17 -13.79
CA GLY A 73 -10.07 12.60 -14.52
C GLY A 73 -10.30 11.13 -14.84
N LYS A 74 -9.39 10.52 -15.60
CA LYS A 74 -9.41 9.08 -15.87
C LYS A 74 -9.13 8.31 -14.58
N PRO A 75 -10.02 7.42 -14.11
CA PRO A 75 -9.76 6.58 -12.94
C PRO A 75 -8.54 5.68 -13.16
N ILE A 76 -7.66 5.63 -12.18
CA ILE A 76 -6.46 4.78 -12.18
C ILE A 76 -6.46 3.77 -11.03
N SER A 77 -7.26 3.95 -10.00
CA SER A 77 -7.56 2.97 -8.94
C SER A 77 -8.73 3.46 -8.10
N GLY A 78 -9.21 2.61 -7.19
CA GLY A 78 -10.26 2.99 -6.25
C GLY A 78 -10.37 2.00 -5.10
N LYS A 79 -10.83 2.49 -3.94
CA LYS A 79 -11.01 1.67 -2.75
C LYS A 79 -12.06 2.22 -1.81
N TYR A 80 -12.67 1.31 -1.05
CA TYR A 80 -13.30 1.62 0.22
C TYR A 80 -12.29 1.48 1.35
N GLU A 81 -12.31 2.38 2.27
CA GLU A 81 -11.43 2.41 3.43
C GLU A 81 -12.12 3.02 4.65
N ILE A 82 -11.54 2.83 5.83
CA ILE A 82 -11.94 3.54 7.03
C ILE A 82 -10.94 4.67 7.27
N GLU A 83 -11.36 5.89 7.03
CA GLU A 83 -10.56 7.09 7.24
C GLU A 83 -11.20 7.92 8.35
N ASP A 84 -10.42 8.28 9.38
CA ASP A 84 -10.91 9.00 10.58
C ASP A 84 -12.13 8.33 11.26
N GLY A 85 -12.19 7.00 11.22
CA GLY A 85 -13.28 6.20 11.79
C GLY A 85 -14.57 6.16 10.97
N ALA A 86 -14.58 6.71 9.75
CA ALA A 86 -15.71 6.71 8.84
C ALA A 86 -15.43 5.96 7.54
N LEU A 87 -16.48 5.36 6.95
CA LEU A 87 -16.37 4.73 5.63
C LEU A 87 -16.16 5.78 4.55
N GLN A 88 -15.09 5.64 3.78
CA GLN A 88 -14.77 6.49 2.64
C GLN A 88 -14.69 5.67 1.35
N LEU A 89 -15.14 6.25 0.24
CA LEU A 89 -14.91 5.75 -1.11
C LEU A 89 -13.95 6.70 -1.82
N SER A 90 -12.71 6.28 -1.95
CA SER A 90 -11.65 7.03 -2.60
C SER A 90 -11.42 6.49 -4.02
N VAL A 91 -11.39 7.38 -4.99
CA VAL A 91 -11.00 7.06 -6.37
C VAL A 91 -9.83 7.94 -6.78
N TYR A 92 -8.76 7.32 -7.20
CA TYR A 92 -7.58 8.00 -7.71
C TYR A 92 -7.73 8.22 -9.20
N THR A 93 -7.49 9.45 -9.65
CA THR A 93 -7.68 9.86 -11.04
C THR A 93 -6.47 10.56 -11.61
N MET A 94 -6.34 10.54 -12.95
CA MET A 94 -5.33 11.27 -13.68
C MET A 94 -5.97 12.18 -14.73
N LYS A 95 -5.53 13.45 -14.79
CA LYS A 95 -5.93 14.43 -15.81
C LYS A 95 -4.69 15.17 -16.31
N GLY A 96 -4.25 14.84 -17.51
CA GLY A 96 -2.93 15.25 -17.98
C GLY A 96 -1.85 14.64 -17.08
N ASP A 97 -0.95 15.45 -16.54
CA ASP A 97 0.11 15.04 -15.63
C ASP A 97 -0.27 15.16 -14.14
N GLN A 98 -1.51 15.54 -13.86
CA GLN A 98 -1.99 15.73 -12.49
C GLN A 98 -2.72 14.49 -12.01
N PHE A 99 -2.33 14.02 -10.82
CA PHE A 99 -3.01 12.97 -10.06
C PHE A 99 -3.83 13.59 -8.94
N SER A 100 -5.03 13.07 -8.74
CA SER A 100 -5.94 13.54 -7.71
C SER A 100 -6.64 12.37 -7.03
N GLU A 101 -6.93 12.53 -5.75
CA GLU A 101 -7.86 11.70 -5.02
C GLU A 101 -9.25 12.34 -5.06
N VAL A 102 -10.23 11.57 -5.44
CA VAL A 102 -11.64 11.96 -5.53
C VAL A 102 -12.42 11.20 -4.48
N ILE A 103 -12.94 11.91 -3.49
CA ILE A 103 -13.79 11.33 -2.46
C ILE A 103 -15.22 11.33 -2.97
N VAL A 104 -15.77 10.14 -3.16
CA VAL A 104 -17.15 9.92 -3.58
C VAL A 104 -18.04 9.65 -2.38
N ASP A 105 -19.17 10.29 -2.31
CA ASP A 105 -20.18 9.98 -1.30
C ASP A 105 -20.68 8.55 -1.51
N HIS A 106 -20.37 7.67 -0.59
CA HIS A 106 -20.69 6.25 -0.69
C HIS A 106 -22.21 5.92 -0.59
N LYS A 107 -23.06 6.93 -0.29
CA LYS A 107 -24.52 6.80 -0.24
C LYS A 107 -25.18 7.32 -1.51
N THR A 108 -24.69 8.44 -2.05
CA THR A 108 -25.35 9.17 -3.15
C THR A 108 -24.59 9.11 -4.47
N GLY A 109 -23.28 8.80 -4.47
CA GLY A 109 -22.41 8.86 -5.65
C GLY A 109 -21.97 10.29 -6.03
N ALA A 110 -22.32 11.30 -5.24
CA ALA A 110 -21.84 12.65 -5.48
C ALA A 110 -20.36 12.81 -5.14
N ILE A 111 -19.62 13.64 -5.87
CA ILE A 111 -18.26 13.99 -5.48
C ILE A 111 -18.31 14.93 -4.28
N LYS A 112 -17.71 14.52 -3.18
CA LYS A 112 -17.56 15.34 -1.96
C LYS A 112 -16.35 16.25 -2.04
N LYS A 113 -15.24 15.72 -2.58
CA LYS A 113 -13.95 16.41 -2.56
C LYS A 113 -13.06 15.88 -3.68
N THR A 114 -12.22 16.74 -4.21
CA THR A 114 -11.13 16.37 -5.11
C THR A 114 -9.87 17.04 -4.62
N GLU A 115 -8.85 16.26 -4.31
CA GLU A 115 -7.57 16.73 -3.78
C GLU A 115 -6.43 16.30 -4.68
N LYS A 116 -5.51 17.22 -4.92
CA LYS A 116 -4.28 16.90 -5.65
C LYS A 116 -3.37 16.03 -4.77
N ILE A 117 -2.89 14.92 -5.34
CA ILE A 117 -1.88 14.09 -4.69
C ILE A 117 -0.55 14.83 -4.71
N THR A 118 0.06 14.99 -3.53
CA THR A 118 1.35 15.69 -3.36
C THR A 118 2.38 14.83 -2.60
N ASP A 119 1.93 13.82 -1.87
CA ASP A 119 2.82 12.88 -1.20
C ASP A 119 3.64 12.08 -2.21
N ALA A 120 4.92 11.85 -1.89
CA ALA A 120 5.86 11.24 -2.83
C ALA A 120 5.55 9.76 -3.10
N ASP A 121 5.12 9.01 -2.08
CA ASP A 121 4.81 7.59 -2.21
C ASP A 121 3.48 7.40 -2.95
N ASP A 122 2.49 8.24 -2.66
CA ASP A 122 1.21 8.23 -3.37
C ASP A 122 1.38 8.63 -4.83
N LEU A 123 2.22 9.62 -5.14
CA LEU A 123 2.56 9.98 -6.52
C LEU A 123 3.27 8.86 -7.26
N LYS A 124 4.14 8.12 -6.59
CA LYS A 124 4.81 6.94 -7.17
C LYS A 124 3.78 5.88 -7.52
N ASN A 125 2.92 5.52 -6.57
CA ASN A 125 1.86 4.54 -6.77
C ASN A 125 0.91 4.95 -7.90
N ALA A 126 0.47 6.21 -7.92
CA ALA A 126 -0.40 6.74 -8.96
C ALA A 126 0.24 6.68 -10.36
N LYS A 127 1.55 6.95 -10.48
CA LYS A 127 2.30 6.81 -11.74
C LYS A 127 2.34 5.36 -12.22
N GLU A 128 2.63 4.40 -11.35
CA GLU A 128 2.66 2.98 -11.68
C GLU A 128 1.28 2.49 -12.14
N GLN A 129 0.22 2.86 -11.44
CA GLN A 129 -1.16 2.56 -11.81
C GLN A 129 -1.54 3.19 -13.16
N SER A 130 -1.17 4.44 -13.38
CA SER A 130 -1.41 5.14 -14.63
C SER A 130 -0.68 4.50 -15.81
N GLN A 131 0.53 3.99 -15.62
CA GLN A 131 1.26 3.23 -16.63
C GLN A 131 0.55 1.93 -17.02
N ALA A 132 0.02 1.19 -16.06
CA ALA A 132 -0.80 0.02 -16.34
C ALA A 132 -2.05 0.40 -17.13
N MET A 133 -2.74 1.49 -16.73
CA MET A 133 -3.94 1.98 -17.41
C MET A 133 -3.67 2.60 -18.79
N ALA A 134 -2.44 2.96 -19.12
CA ALA A 134 -2.09 3.48 -20.44
C ALA A 134 -2.21 2.43 -21.55
N SER A 135 -1.97 1.16 -21.22
CA SER A 135 -2.09 0.02 -22.15
C SER A 135 -3.38 -0.78 -22.00
N ALA A 136 -4.23 -0.40 -21.04
CA ALA A 136 -5.49 -1.06 -20.80
C ALA A 136 -6.53 -0.73 -21.89
N LYS A 137 -7.27 -1.75 -22.33
CA LYS A 137 -8.42 -1.65 -23.24
C LYS A 137 -9.74 -1.79 -22.49
N VAL A 138 -9.71 -2.43 -21.34
CA VAL A 138 -10.85 -2.58 -20.43
C VAL A 138 -10.74 -1.53 -19.33
N SER A 139 -11.83 -0.82 -19.03
CA SER A 139 -11.88 0.15 -17.95
C SER A 139 -11.97 -0.53 -16.58
N LEU A 140 -11.57 0.17 -15.50
CA LEU A 140 -11.59 -0.40 -14.16
C LEU A 140 -13.02 -0.67 -13.66
N ASP A 141 -13.98 0.20 -13.98
CA ASP A 141 -15.40 -0.02 -13.64
C ASP A 141 -15.91 -1.30 -14.27
N LYS A 142 -15.59 -1.55 -15.56
CA LYS A 142 -15.96 -2.78 -16.25
C LYS A 142 -15.29 -4.03 -15.64
N ALA A 143 -14.01 -3.95 -15.31
CA ALA A 143 -13.31 -5.06 -14.66
C ALA A 143 -13.92 -5.39 -13.28
N VAL A 144 -14.26 -4.37 -12.50
CA VAL A 144 -14.94 -4.51 -11.19
C VAL A 144 -16.34 -5.13 -11.37
N GLU A 145 -17.09 -4.68 -12.35
CA GLU A 145 -18.42 -5.23 -12.66
C GLU A 145 -18.33 -6.73 -13.01
N ASP A 146 -17.39 -7.11 -13.87
CA ASP A 146 -17.20 -8.49 -14.30
C ASP A 146 -16.75 -9.38 -13.13
N ALA A 147 -15.79 -8.93 -12.33
CA ALA A 147 -15.35 -9.63 -11.13
C ALA A 147 -16.50 -9.85 -10.14
N THR A 148 -17.33 -8.83 -9.93
CA THR A 148 -18.48 -8.93 -9.00
C THR A 148 -19.54 -9.88 -9.54
N LYS A 149 -19.85 -9.84 -10.83
CA LYS A 149 -20.79 -10.78 -11.47
C LYS A 149 -20.33 -12.23 -11.37
N ALA A 150 -19.03 -12.48 -11.56
CA ALA A 150 -18.44 -13.81 -11.45
C ALA A 150 -18.38 -14.35 -10.00
N ASN A 151 -18.52 -13.46 -9.01
CA ASN A 151 -18.43 -13.78 -7.58
C ASN A 151 -19.69 -13.31 -6.84
N SER A 152 -20.81 -13.97 -7.12
CA SER A 152 -22.12 -13.64 -6.55
C SER A 152 -22.11 -13.55 -5.02
N GLY A 153 -22.68 -12.48 -4.48
CA GLY A 153 -22.76 -12.20 -3.06
C GLY A 153 -21.53 -11.49 -2.46
N TYR A 154 -20.46 -11.27 -3.26
CA TYR A 154 -19.36 -10.41 -2.89
C TYR A 154 -19.55 -8.98 -3.40
N ARG A 155 -18.94 -8.04 -2.71
CA ARG A 155 -18.81 -6.64 -3.10
C ARG A 155 -17.34 -6.33 -3.37
N ALA A 156 -17.05 -5.60 -4.43
CA ALA A 156 -15.70 -5.09 -4.65
C ALA A 156 -15.41 -3.94 -3.68
N VAL A 157 -14.27 -4.02 -2.99
CA VAL A 157 -13.82 -3.00 -2.03
C VAL A 157 -12.55 -2.30 -2.47
N SER A 158 -11.77 -2.88 -3.38
CA SER A 158 -10.66 -2.17 -4.01
C SER A 158 -10.39 -2.69 -5.41
N VAL A 159 -9.82 -1.84 -6.25
CA VAL A 159 -9.27 -2.17 -7.56
C VAL A 159 -7.97 -1.40 -7.78
N MET A 160 -6.90 -2.15 -8.05
CA MET A 160 -5.57 -1.60 -8.28
C MET A 160 -4.97 -2.21 -9.55
N PRO A 161 -4.79 -1.43 -10.61
CA PRO A 161 -4.15 -1.92 -11.82
C PRO A 161 -2.64 -2.03 -11.64
N THR A 162 -2.07 -3.01 -12.30
CA THR A 162 -0.62 -3.23 -12.35
C THR A 162 -0.24 -3.84 -13.69
N LEU A 163 1.06 -3.92 -13.97
CA LEU A 163 1.59 -4.68 -15.09
C LEU A 163 2.06 -6.06 -14.61
N ASP A 164 1.44 -7.12 -15.12
CA ASP A 164 1.90 -8.49 -14.95
C ASP A 164 2.60 -8.95 -16.24
N VAL A 165 3.91 -9.19 -16.15
CA VAL A 165 4.77 -9.50 -17.32
C VAL A 165 4.52 -8.53 -18.48
N GLY A 166 4.40 -7.23 -18.17
CA GLY A 166 4.17 -6.17 -19.16
C GLY A 166 2.72 -6.05 -19.68
N LYS A 167 1.78 -6.85 -19.19
CA LYS A 167 0.37 -6.78 -19.53
C LYS A 167 -0.44 -6.12 -18.43
N PRO A 168 -1.40 -5.25 -18.78
CA PRO A 168 -2.22 -4.59 -17.78
C PRO A 168 -3.23 -5.58 -17.17
N VAL A 169 -3.26 -5.62 -15.84
CA VAL A 169 -4.23 -6.39 -15.07
C VAL A 169 -4.79 -5.54 -13.94
N ALA A 170 -5.99 -5.85 -13.47
CA ALA A 170 -6.60 -5.25 -12.29
C ALA A 170 -6.63 -6.27 -11.15
N ASN A 171 -5.97 -5.97 -10.04
CA ASN A 171 -6.11 -6.71 -8.79
C ASN A 171 -7.31 -6.16 -8.04
N ILE A 172 -8.32 -6.99 -7.83
CA ILE A 172 -9.60 -6.61 -7.22
C ILE A 172 -9.76 -7.38 -5.91
N THR A 173 -10.02 -6.64 -4.83
CA THR A 173 -10.39 -7.23 -3.55
C THR A 173 -11.90 -7.22 -3.43
N LEU A 174 -12.46 -8.39 -3.16
CA LEU A 174 -13.87 -8.63 -2.96
C LEU A 174 -14.13 -9.00 -1.50
N MET A 175 -15.24 -8.54 -0.92
CA MET A 175 -15.64 -8.87 0.44
C MET A 175 -17.09 -9.33 0.51
N LYS A 176 -17.32 -10.32 1.41
CA LYS A 176 -18.65 -10.79 1.83
C LYS A 176 -18.64 -10.97 3.35
N GLY A 177 -19.15 -9.98 4.09
CA GLY A 177 -18.86 -9.88 5.51
C GLY A 177 -17.35 -9.76 5.72
N GLU A 178 -16.77 -10.59 6.58
CA GLU A 178 -15.33 -10.63 6.84
C GLU A 178 -14.54 -11.54 5.88
N ASP A 179 -15.24 -12.27 5.01
CA ASP A 179 -14.59 -13.11 4.00
C ASP A 179 -14.04 -12.25 2.87
N VAL A 180 -12.73 -12.36 2.65
CA VAL A 180 -11.96 -11.56 1.68
C VAL A 180 -11.46 -12.46 0.57
N LYS A 181 -11.75 -12.09 -0.66
CA LYS A 181 -11.29 -12.79 -1.87
C LYS A 181 -10.54 -11.81 -2.77
N LYS A 182 -9.37 -12.21 -3.26
CA LYS A 182 -8.63 -11.45 -4.27
C LYS A 182 -8.78 -12.13 -5.63
N VAL A 183 -9.07 -11.35 -6.65
CA VAL A 183 -9.17 -11.79 -8.04
C VAL A 183 -8.35 -10.86 -8.93
N THR A 184 -7.89 -11.37 -10.06
CA THR A 184 -7.14 -10.60 -11.05
C THR A 184 -7.88 -10.67 -12.38
N GLU A 185 -8.24 -9.51 -12.92
CA GLU A 185 -8.89 -9.36 -14.22
C GLU A 185 -7.90 -8.82 -15.25
N LYS A 186 -7.96 -9.32 -16.47
CA LYS A 186 -7.15 -8.81 -17.58
C LYS A 186 -7.75 -7.52 -18.09
N LEU A 187 -6.87 -6.55 -18.41
CA LEU A 187 -7.28 -5.26 -18.97
C LEU A 187 -6.87 -5.08 -20.44
N ASP A 188 -6.24 -6.11 -21.09
CA ASP A 188 -5.77 -6.08 -22.49
C ASP A 188 -6.79 -6.57 -23.52
#